data_a1a0bb774406dfdea0ce0417a8bfaa1f
#
_entry.id   a1a0bb774406dfdea0ce0417a8bfaa1f
#
_cell.length_a   1.000
_cell.length_b   1.000
_cell.length_c   1.000
_cell.angle_alpha   90.00
_cell.angle_beta   90.00
_cell.angle_gamma   90.00
#
_symmetry.space_group_name_H-M   'P 1'
#
loop_
_entity.id
_entity.type
_entity.pdbx_description
1 polymer ?
#
loop_
_entity_poly.entity_id
_entity_poly.type
_entity_poly.pdbx_seq_one_letter_code
_entity_poly.pdbx_strand_id
1 'polypeptide(L)'
;MDDPRFGGYVEELDYFLRHVSAIVRQRGRSILSDFDITPPQFNALIQLRDGRNLTMGELCEKLFLASSTVTDLIDRMEKNGLVERVRDPEDRRAIRLKVTEKGQDIVKRVMAARHVYLTGIMEKVISGERESLLVALKHLYGLMQEEAPGK
;
A
#
# COMPACT_ATOMS: atom_id res chain seq x y z
N MET A 1 -29.94 -0.17 -20.66
CA MET A 1 -30.99 0.80 -20.23
C MET A 1 -30.26 2.06 -19.83
N ASP A 2 -30.32 3.07 -20.67
CA ASP A 2 -29.52 4.29 -20.49
C ASP A 2 -30.20 5.21 -19.46
N ASP A 3 -29.70 5.20 -18.23
CA ASP A 3 -30.02 6.27 -17.30
C ASP A 3 -29.39 7.57 -17.85
N PRO A 4 -30.19 8.59 -18.20
CA PRO A 4 -29.64 9.85 -18.75
C PRO A 4 -28.68 10.56 -17.80
N ARG A 5 -28.67 10.19 -16.53
CA ARG A 5 -27.73 10.72 -15.51
C ARG A 5 -26.43 9.92 -15.41
N PHE A 6 -26.32 8.78 -16.10
CA PHE A 6 -25.17 7.88 -15.96
C PHE A 6 -23.85 8.56 -16.32
N GLY A 7 -23.81 9.36 -17.39
CA GLY A 7 -22.63 10.14 -17.75
C GLY A 7 -22.18 11.10 -16.65
N GLY A 8 -23.11 11.79 -16.00
CA GLY A 8 -22.82 12.67 -14.87
C GLY A 8 -22.25 11.93 -13.67
N TYR A 9 -22.75 10.73 -13.35
CA TYR A 9 -22.19 9.91 -12.29
C TYR A 9 -20.75 9.48 -12.56
N VAL A 10 -20.43 9.15 -13.82
CA VAL A 10 -19.05 8.78 -14.20
C VAL A 10 -18.10 9.96 -14.06
N GLU A 11 -18.50 11.15 -14.50
CA GLU A 11 -17.70 12.38 -14.38
C GLU A 11 -17.44 12.75 -12.91
N GLU A 12 -18.47 12.70 -12.07
CA GLU A 12 -18.34 12.97 -10.63
C GLU A 12 -17.47 11.92 -9.95
N LEU A 13 -17.66 10.64 -10.26
CA LEU A 13 -16.86 9.54 -9.72
C LEU A 13 -15.36 9.73 -10.07
N ASP A 14 -15.04 10.01 -11.34
CA ASP A 14 -13.66 10.27 -11.78
C ASP A 14 -13.07 11.48 -11.02
N TYR A 15 -13.83 12.56 -10.93
CA TYR A 15 -13.40 13.75 -10.21
C TYR A 15 -13.03 13.43 -8.74
N PHE A 16 -13.93 12.78 -8.01
CA PHE A 16 -13.72 12.49 -6.60
C PHE A 16 -12.63 11.45 -6.38
N LEU A 17 -12.53 10.40 -7.21
CA LEU A 17 -11.46 9.41 -7.11
C LEU A 17 -10.09 10.06 -7.30
N ARG A 18 -9.91 10.93 -8.28
CA ARG A 18 -8.64 11.65 -8.48
C ARG A 18 -8.28 12.53 -7.29
N HIS A 19 -9.24 13.29 -6.78
CA HIS A 19 -9.00 14.22 -5.69
C HIS A 19 -8.76 13.50 -4.36
N VAL A 20 -9.58 12.53 -4.01
CA VAL A 20 -9.40 11.71 -2.80
C VAL A 20 -8.07 10.97 -2.84
N SER A 21 -7.73 10.36 -3.98
CA SER A 21 -6.45 9.64 -4.11
C SER A 21 -5.23 10.59 -3.99
N ALA A 22 -5.32 11.81 -4.48
CA ALA A 22 -4.27 12.82 -4.34
C ALA A 22 -4.07 13.22 -2.86
N ILE A 23 -5.17 13.47 -2.13
CA ILE A 23 -5.14 13.82 -0.71
C ILE A 23 -4.55 12.67 0.10
N VAL A 24 -5.01 11.43 -0.12
CA VAL A 24 -4.51 10.24 0.58
C VAL A 24 -3.01 10.04 0.33
N ARG A 25 -2.55 10.19 -0.93
CA ARG A 25 -1.11 10.10 -1.26
C ARG A 25 -0.30 11.21 -0.60
N GLN A 26 -0.78 12.45 -0.63
CA GLN A 26 -0.10 13.58 0.00
C GLN A 26 0.03 13.37 1.52
N ARG A 27 -1.06 12.97 2.17
CA ARG A 27 -1.05 12.69 3.61
C ARG A 27 -0.17 11.49 3.95
N GLY A 28 -0.21 10.46 3.12
CA GLY A 28 0.66 9.29 3.26
C GLY A 28 2.15 9.66 3.21
N ARG A 29 2.56 10.51 2.27
CA ARG A 29 3.95 11.02 2.20
C ARG A 29 4.35 11.81 3.44
N SER A 30 3.48 12.69 3.93
CA SER A 30 3.71 13.45 5.15
C SER A 30 3.94 12.53 6.35
N ILE A 31 3.08 11.53 6.54
CA ILE A 31 3.22 10.56 7.63
C ILE A 31 4.54 9.78 7.49
N LEU A 32 4.90 9.30 6.30
CA LEU A 32 6.14 8.56 6.08
C LEU A 32 7.38 9.41 6.36
N SER A 33 7.34 10.70 6.04
CA SER A 33 8.42 11.64 6.34
C SER A 33 8.70 11.75 7.85
N ASP A 34 7.67 11.67 8.69
CA ASP A 34 7.81 11.70 10.16
C ASP A 34 8.55 10.46 10.69
N PHE A 35 8.64 9.38 9.91
CA PHE A 35 9.33 8.14 10.25
C PHE A 35 10.64 7.93 9.47
N ASP A 36 11.07 8.93 8.72
CA ASP A 36 12.28 8.88 7.88
C ASP A 36 12.29 7.68 6.91
N ILE A 37 11.13 7.39 6.32
CA ILE A 37 10.93 6.31 5.35
C ILE A 37 10.28 6.85 4.07
N THR A 38 10.75 6.37 2.93
CA THR A 38 10.20 6.75 1.62
C THR A 38 9.00 5.88 1.22
N PRO A 39 8.09 6.38 0.34
CA PRO A 39 6.98 5.57 -0.16
C PRO A 39 7.41 4.23 -0.79
N PRO A 40 8.47 4.13 -1.63
CA PRO A 40 8.94 2.86 -2.14
C PRO A 40 9.41 1.89 -1.05
N GLN A 41 10.13 2.38 -0.04
CA GLN A 41 10.57 1.56 1.10
C GLN A 41 9.38 1.02 1.89
N PHE A 42 8.40 1.88 2.18
CA PHE A 42 7.21 1.47 2.90
C PHE A 42 6.41 0.42 2.10
N ASN A 43 6.24 0.63 0.78
CA ASN A 43 5.57 -0.34 -0.08
C ASN A 43 6.30 -1.69 -0.08
N ALA A 44 7.64 -1.70 -0.17
CA ALA A 44 8.43 -2.92 -0.06
C ALA A 44 8.21 -3.64 1.28
N LEU A 45 8.21 -2.91 2.41
CA LEU A 45 7.94 -3.50 3.73
C LEU A 45 6.56 -4.14 3.80
N ILE A 46 5.52 -3.50 3.25
CA ILE A 46 4.17 -4.06 3.20
C ILE A 46 4.13 -5.35 2.37
N GLN A 47 4.73 -5.34 1.16
CA GLN A 47 4.76 -6.53 0.31
C GLN A 47 5.52 -7.69 0.97
N LEU A 48 6.66 -7.42 1.61
CA LEU A 48 7.46 -8.44 2.30
C LEU A 48 6.74 -9.00 3.53
N ARG A 49 6.06 -8.16 4.30
CA ARG A 49 5.28 -8.59 5.47
C ARG A 49 4.13 -9.51 5.05
N ASP A 50 3.37 -9.12 4.04
CA ASP A 50 2.17 -9.82 3.61
C ASP A 50 2.52 -11.06 2.75
N GLY A 51 3.64 -11.03 2.02
CA GLY A 51 4.11 -12.10 1.14
C GLY A 51 4.96 -13.19 1.81
N ARG A 52 5.26 -13.08 3.09
CA ARG A 52 6.01 -14.09 3.87
C ARG A 52 7.38 -14.46 3.28
N ASN A 53 8.34 -13.54 3.38
CA ASN A 53 9.72 -13.77 2.96
C ASN A 53 9.88 -14.02 1.44
N LEU A 54 9.48 -13.06 0.64
CA LEU A 54 9.62 -13.11 -0.83
C LEU A 54 11.09 -13.15 -1.26
N THR A 55 11.35 -13.77 -2.41
CA THR A 55 12.61 -13.60 -3.12
C THR A 55 12.70 -12.22 -3.78
N MET A 56 13.90 -11.84 -4.24
CA MET A 56 14.09 -10.59 -4.99
C MET A 56 13.20 -10.54 -6.25
N GLY A 57 13.11 -11.66 -7.00
CA GLY A 57 12.27 -11.73 -8.20
C GLY A 57 10.79 -11.53 -7.89
N GLU A 58 10.27 -12.23 -6.90
CA GLU A 58 8.87 -12.08 -6.44
C GLU A 58 8.56 -10.66 -5.97
N LEU A 59 9.52 -9.99 -5.30
CA LEU A 59 9.35 -8.61 -4.90
C LEU A 59 9.34 -7.65 -6.10
N CYS A 60 10.21 -7.86 -7.10
CA CYS A 60 10.21 -7.08 -8.34
C CYS A 60 8.86 -7.13 -9.04
N GLU A 61 8.28 -8.32 -9.16
CA GLU A 61 6.96 -8.52 -9.76
C GLU A 61 5.86 -7.77 -8.98
N LYS A 62 5.86 -7.88 -7.64
CA LYS A 62 4.87 -7.22 -6.80
C LYS A 62 4.98 -5.69 -6.78
N LEU A 63 6.18 -5.16 -6.91
CA LEU A 63 6.42 -3.72 -6.96
C LEU A 63 6.28 -3.13 -8.36
N PHE A 64 6.23 -3.97 -9.40
CA PHE A 64 6.25 -3.56 -10.81
C PHE A 64 7.47 -2.66 -11.13
N LEU A 65 8.63 -2.99 -10.56
CA LEU A 65 9.88 -2.26 -10.72
C LEU A 65 10.96 -3.14 -11.32
N ALA A 66 11.91 -2.50 -12.03
CA ALA A 66 13.08 -3.18 -12.58
C ALA A 66 13.97 -3.76 -11.46
N SER A 67 14.61 -4.88 -11.74
CA SER A 67 15.46 -5.60 -10.78
C SER A 67 16.57 -4.72 -10.18
N SER A 68 17.22 -3.87 -10.98
CA SER A 68 18.24 -2.94 -10.50
C SER A 68 17.68 -1.95 -9.47
N THR A 69 16.49 -1.41 -9.74
CA THR A 69 15.82 -0.46 -8.83
C THR A 69 15.47 -1.13 -7.50
N VAL A 70 14.95 -2.37 -7.53
CA VAL A 70 14.62 -3.11 -6.33
C VAL A 70 15.89 -3.51 -5.55
N THR A 71 16.97 -3.87 -6.24
CA THR A 71 18.25 -4.18 -5.61
C THR A 71 18.78 -2.97 -4.83
N ASP A 72 18.84 -1.80 -5.46
CA ASP A 72 19.28 -0.57 -4.81
C ASP A 72 18.39 -0.19 -3.61
N LEU A 73 17.08 -0.40 -3.76
CA LEU A 73 16.11 -0.17 -2.70
C LEU A 73 16.37 -1.08 -1.49
N ILE A 74 16.51 -2.37 -1.73
CA ILE A 74 16.75 -3.36 -0.67
C ILE A 74 18.12 -3.18 -0.02
N ASP A 75 19.17 -2.85 -0.76
CA ASP A 75 20.49 -2.56 -0.20
C ASP A 75 20.45 -1.41 0.81
N ARG A 76 19.73 -0.33 0.48
CA ARG A 76 19.52 0.79 1.40
C ARG A 76 18.67 0.38 2.62
N MET A 77 17.63 -0.42 2.41
CA MET A 77 16.77 -0.89 3.50
C MET A 77 17.53 -1.85 4.44
N GLU A 78 18.37 -2.71 3.91
CA GLU A 78 19.23 -3.61 4.70
C GLU A 78 20.26 -2.81 5.51
N LYS A 79 20.92 -1.83 4.88
CA LYS A 79 21.84 -0.90 5.56
C LYS A 79 21.16 -0.14 6.71
N ASN A 80 19.89 0.20 6.55
CA ASN A 80 19.10 0.88 7.59
C ASN A 80 18.49 -0.10 8.61
N GLY A 81 18.74 -1.40 8.47
CA GLY A 81 18.25 -2.44 9.38
C GLY A 81 16.76 -2.71 9.30
N LEU A 82 16.11 -2.42 8.16
CA LEU A 82 14.67 -2.61 7.97
C LEU A 82 14.32 -4.00 7.42
N VAL A 83 15.24 -4.57 6.65
CA VAL A 83 15.13 -5.90 6.06
C VAL A 83 16.45 -6.64 6.20
N GLU A 84 16.42 -7.94 6.09
CA GLU A 84 17.59 -8.83 6.05
C GLU A 84 17.43 -9.85 4.93
N ARG A 85 18.56 -10.24 4.32
CA ARG A 85 18.63 -11.35 3.39
C ARG A 85 18.90 -12.64 4.16
N VAL A 86 18.01 -13.61 4.01
CA VAL A 86 18.13 -14.92 4.65
C VAL A 86 18.17 -16.02 3.60
N ARG A 87 18.93 -17.10 3.85
CA ARG A 87 18.91 -18.26 2.98
C ARG A 87 17.60 -19.01 3.16
N ASP A 88 17.03 -19.48 2.06
CA ASP A 88 15.86 -20.35 2.11
C ASP A 88 16.25 -21.67 2.79
N PRO A 89 15.48 -22.14 3.78
CA PRO A 89 15.78 -23.39 4.48
C PRO A 89 15.63 -24.63 3.60
N GLU A 90 14.79 -24.57 2.55
CA GLU A 90 14.53 -25.69 1.64
C GLU A 90 15.42 -25.63 0.38
N ASP A 91 15.68 -24.43 -0.15
CA ASP A 91 16.57 -24.20 -1.28
C ASP A 91 17.72 -23.26 -0.92
N ARG A 92 18.88 -23.84 -0.61
CA ARG A 92 20.10 -23.09 -0.24
C ARG A 92 20.59 -22.10 -1.30
N ARG A 93 20.12 -22.21 -2.54
CA ARG A 93 20.46 -21.30 -3.64
C ARG A 93 19.56 -20.06 -3.66
N ALA A 94 18.39 -20.13 -3.06
CA ALA A 94 17.45 -19.04 -2.99
C ALA A 94 17.75 -18.13 -1.78
N ILE A 95 17.71 -16.84 -2.02
CA ILE A 95 17.77 -15.79 -0.96
C ILE A 95 16.40 -15.18 -0.84
N ARG A 96 15.91 -15.15 0.39
CA ARG A 96 14.65 -14.51 0.74
C ARG A 96 14.87 -13.23 1.52
N LEU A 97 13.93 -12.33 1.41
CA LEU A 97 13.91 -11.05 2.12
C LEU A 97 12.97 -11.14 3.31
N LYS A 98 13.47 -10.81 4.47
CA LYS A 98 12.71 -10.82 5.72
C LYS A 98 12.68 -9.43 6.33
N VAL A 99 11.51 -8.99 6.78
CA VAL A 99 11.36 -7.74 7.51
C VAL A 99 11.88 -7.94 8.94
N THR A 100 12.80 -7.08 9.38
CA THR A 100 13.33 -7.09 10.74
C THR A 100 12.31 -6.60 11.77
N GLU A 101 12.58 -6.77 13.05
CA GLU A 101 11.76 -6.19 14.12
C GLU A 101 11.64 -4.66 13.98
N LYS A 102 12.75 -3.98 13.63
CA LYS A 102 12.75 -2.54 13.36
C LYS A 102 11.81 -2.19 12.19
N GLY A 103 11.87 -2.96 11.09
CA GLY A 103 10.98 -2.77 9.94
C GLY A 103 9.52 -2.98 10.30
N GLN A 104 9.23 -4.01 11.08
CA GLN A 104 7.86 -4.29 11.58
C GLN A 104 7.33 -3.18 12.50
N ASP A 105 8.18 -2.66 13.39
CA ASP A 105 7.81 -1.54 14.27
C ASP A 105 7.48 -0.28 13.46
N ILE A 106 8.28 0.06 12.46
CA ILE A 106 8.01 1.19 11.57
C ILE A 106 6.66 1.01 10.85
N VAL A 107 6.40 -0.16 10.28
CA VAL A 107 5.10 -0.43 9.63
C VAL A 107 3.95 -0.22 10.62
N LYS A 108 4.05 -0.78 11.82
CA LYS A 108 3.03 -0.65 12.87
C LYS A 108 2.77 0.81 13.23
N ARG A 109 3.82 1.60 13.43
CA ARG A 109 3.72 3.02 13.80
C ARG A 109 3.15 3.88 12.67
N VAL A 110 3.58 3.67 11.44
CA VAL A 110 3.02 4.34 10.26
C VAL A 110 1.53 4.02 10.11
N MET A 111 1.14 2.75 10.24
CA MET A 111 -0.26 2.35 10.16
C MET A 111 -1.09 2.98 11.28
N ALA A 112 -0.56 3.06 12.51
CA ALA A 112 -1.22 3.73 13.62
C ALA A 112 -1.44 5.23 13.34
N ALA A 113 -0.43 5.93 12.80
CA ALA A 113 -0.56 7.34 12.43
C ALA A 113 -1.62 7.56 11.31
N ARG A 114 -1.68 6.64 10.33
CA ARG A 114 -2.73 6.66 9.30
C ARG A 114 -4.11 6.44 9.89
N HIS A 115 -4.25 5.51 10.83
CA HIS A 115 -5.52 5.26 11.50
C HIS A 115 -6.00 6.46 12.31
N VAL A 116 -5.10 7.14 13.03
CA VAL A 116 -5.43 8.39 13.73
C VAL A 116 -5.99 9.45 12.77
N TYR A 117 -5.33 9.63 11.62
CA TYR A 117 -5.83 10.55 10.60
C TYR A 117 -7.22 10.17 10.08
N LEU A 118 -7.42 8.91 9.73
CA LEU A 118 -8.71 8.41 9.21
C LEU A 118 -9.80 8.44 10.28
N THR A 119 -9.46 8.19 11.54
CA THR A 119 -10.40 8.34 12.66
C THR A 119 -10.95 9.77 12.73
N GLY A 120 -10.09 10.78 12.65
CA GLY A 120 -10.52 12.17 12.63
C GLY A 120 -11.42 12.54 11.44
N ILE A 121 -11.29 11.85 10.30
CA ILE A 121 -12.22 11.99 9.17
C ILE A 121 -13.55 11.29 9.47
N MET A 122 -13.49 10.04 9.95
CA MET A 122 -14.68 9.23 10.22
C MET A 122 -15.55 9.82 11.35
N GLU A 123 -14.96 10.53 12.29
CA GLU A 123 -15.72 11.26 13.34
C GLU A 123 -16.62 12.36 12.77
N LYS A 124 -16.22 12.95 11.64
CA LYS A 124 -17.00 13.97 10.92
C LYS A 124 -18.11 13.40 10.03
N VAL A 125 -18.04 12.11 9.72
CA VAL A 125 -19.10 11.41 8.96
C VAL A 125 -20.28 11.16 9.88
N ILE A 126 -21.49 11.50 9.43
CA ILE A 126 -22.73 11.24 10.16
C ILE A 126 -22.81 9.75 10.50
N SER A 127 -23.12 9.42 11.75
CA SER A 127 -23.03 8.03 12.26
C SER A 127 -23.82 7.02 11.41
N GLY A 128 -24.99 7.40 10.89
CA GLY A 128 -25.81 6.57 10.02
C GLY A 128 -25.23 6.35 8.60
N GLU A 129 -24.24 7.15 8.18
CA GLU A 129 -23.63 7.06 6.84
C GLU A 129 -22.30 6.29 6.82
N ARG A 130 -21.72 6.01 7.99
CA ARG A 130 -20.40 5.38 8.11
C ARG A 130 -20.36 4.00 7.47
N GLU A 131 -21.38 3.19 7.74
CA GLU A 131 -21.49 1.84 7.20
C GLU A 131 -21.72 1.88 5.68
N SER A 132 -22.61 2.75 5.21
CA SER A 132 -22.90 2.93 3.78
C SER A 132 -21.67 3.34 2.99
N LEU A 133 -20.85 4.26 3.53
CA LEU A 133 -19.58 4.67 2.95
C LEU A 133 -18.61 3.47 2.81
N LEU A 134 -18.46 2.67 3.86
CA LEU A 134 -17.58 1.51 3.84
C LEU A 134 -18.08 0.43 2.85
N VAL A 135 -19.38 0.17 2.80
CA VAL A 135 -19.99 -0.79 1.86
C VAL A 135 -19.75 -0.35 0.41
N ALA A 136 -20.01 0.94 0.11
CA ALA A 136 -19.79 1.48 -1.22
C ALA A 136 -18.32 1.40 -1.66
N LEU A 137 -17.37 1.75 -0.76
CA LEU A 137 -15.94 1.65 -1.05
C LEU A 137 -15.49 0.19 -1.26
N LYS A 138 -15.97 -0.76 -0.47
CA LYS A 138 -15.65 -2.18 -0.63
C LYS A 138 -16.15 -2.71 -1.96
N HIS A 139 -17.38 -2.34 -2.35
CA HIS A 139 -17.96 -2.76 -3.62
C HIS A 139 -17.17 -2.18 -4.81
N LEU A 140 -16.91 -0.87 -4.80
CA LEU A 140 -16.10 -0.21 -5.83
C LEU A 140 -14.72 -0.84 -5.96
N TYR A 141 -14.04 -1.10 -4.83
CA TYR A 141 -12.73 -1.74 -4.80
C TYR A 141 -12.77 -3.14 -5.43
N GLY A 142 -13.79 -3.96 -5.12
CA GLY A 142 -13.96 -5.29 -5.70
C GLY A 142 -14.10 -5.24 -7.23
N LEU A 143 -14.98 -4.38 -7.73
CA LEU A 143 -15.19 -4.20 -9.18
C LEU A 143 -13.89 -3.76 -9.89
N MET A 144 -13.17 -2.79 -9.33
CA MET A 144 -11.92 -2.31 -9.91
C MET A 144 -10.80 -3.38 -9.89
N GLN A 145 -10.82 -4.31 -8.92
CA GLN A 145 -9.86 -5.43 -8.90
C GLN A 145 -10.13 -6.47 -9.99
N GLU A 146 -11.40 -6.71 -10.34
CA GLU A 146 -11.77 -7.62 -11.41
C GLU A 146 -11.35 -7.10 -12.80
N GLU A 147 -11.37 -5.77 -12.98
CA GLU A 147 -10.95 -5.07 -14.21
C GLU A 147 -9.44 -4.83 -14.31
N ALA A 148 -8.66 -5.08 -13.23
CA ALA A 148 -7.23 -4.82 -13.25
C ALA A 148 -6.52 -5.74 -14.26
N PRO A 149 -5.77 -5.22 -15.26
CA PRO A 149 -5.09 -6.04 -16.25
C PRO A 149 -4.00 -6.88 -15.59
N GLY A 150 -4.15 -8.18 -15.66
CA GLY A 150 -3.10 -9.17 -15.46
C GLY A 150 -2.88 -9.63 -14.03
N LYS A 151 -3.54 -10.71 -13.67
CA LYS A 151 -2.95 -11.76 -12.84
C LYS A 151 -2.27 -12.79 -13.74
#